data_31240aaa7f15f2b907f047ab3269bab7
#
_entry.id   31240aaa7f15f2b907f047ab3269bab7
#
_cell.length_a   1.000
_cell.length_b   1.000
_cell.length_c   1.000
_cell.angle_alpha   90.00
_cell.angle_beta   90.00
_cell.angle_gamma   90.00
#
_symmetry.space_group_name_H-M   'P 1'
#
loop_
_entity.id
_entity.type
_entity.pdbx_description
1 polymer ?
#
loop_
_entity_poly.entity_id
_entity_poly.type
_entity_poly.pdbx_seq_one_letter_code
_entity_poly.pdbx_strand_id
1 'polypeptide(L)'
;SWYSIITIFATLNLYLGVYNNGMTKFPNDRKRFTSSMQGLSTTITIGLFFIYVLNMDFWNDLFELSSLFVVTMFIELLFVPAYNFWSAGQRYDYKYRKLVAATLCMTIMSPIIGVLTVINSSYKAEARVLSYAGVQICFGLVLYIYNAISGKTFFQKKYWKFALAFNIPLI
;
A
#
# COMPACT_ATOMS: atom_id res chain seq x y z
N SER A 1 15.31 -5.73 1.65
CA SER A 1 14.50 -6.59 0.75
C SER A 1 14.03 -5.77 -0.46
N TRP A 2 13.90 -6.38 -1.63
CA TRP A 2 13.42 -5.73 -2.86
C TRP A 2 12.03 -5.09 -2.68
N TYR A 3 11.16 -5.74 -1.92
CA TYR A 3 9.85 -5.20 -1.56
C TYR A 3 9.94 -3.79 -0.96
N SER A 4 10.85 -3.57 -0.01
CA SER A 4 11.00 -2.26 0.63
C SER A 4 11.48 -1.18 -0.35
N ILE A 5 12.40 -1.53 -1.26
CA ILE A 5 12.89 -0.60 -2.28
C ILE A 5 11.76 -0.21 -3.24
N ILE A 6 11.04 -1.20 -3.79
CA ILE A 6 9.95 -0.97 -4.73
C ILE A 6 8.79 -0.22 -4.05
N THR A 7 8.53 -0.48 -2.76
CA THR A 7 7.54 0.25 -1.97
C THR A 7 7.83 1.74 -1.92
N ILE A 8 9.10 2.14 -1.73
CA ILE A 8 9.50 3.56 -1.71
C ILE A 8 9.15 4.21 -3.06
N PHE A 9 9.50 3.57 -4.17
CA PHE A 9 9.20 4.09 -5.50
C PHE A 9 7.69 4.09 -5.82
N ALA A 10 6.99 3.03 -5.49
CA ALA A 10 5.56 2.88 -5.76
C ALA A 10 4.70 3.86 -4.95
N THR A 11 5.06 4.11 -3.71
CA THR A 11 4.31 4.99 -2.80
C THR A 11 4.89 6.40 -2.71
N LEU A 12 6.14 6.60 -3.16
CA LEU A 12 6.92 7.82 -2.96
C LEU A 12 6.91 8.28 -1.48
N ASN A 13 6.73 7.37 -0.55
CA ASN A 13 6.54 7.65 0.88
C ASN A 13 5.48 8.75 1.16
N LEU A 14 4.48 8.90 0.29
CA LEU A 14 3.47 9.96 0.34
C LEU A 14 2.71 9.99 1.68
N TYR A 15 2.55 8.85 2.33
CA TYR A 15 1.83 8.71 3.60
C TYR A 15 2.61 9.22 4.83
N LEU A 16 3.86 9.60 4.66
CA LEU A 16 4.69 10.21 5.71
C LEU A 16 4.58 11.75 5.70
N GLY A 17 5.62 12.45 5.23
CA GLY A 17 5.69 13.90 5.28
C GLY A 17 4.68 14.64 4.40
N VAL A 18 4.52 14.20 3.15
CA VAL A 18 3.61 14.82 2.18
C VAL A 18 2.16 14.78 2.67
N TYR A 19 1.75 13.65 3.25
CA TYR A 19 0.38 13.47 3.72
C TYR A 19 0.04 14.43 4.85
N ASN A 20 0.87 14.54 5.87
CA ASN A 20 0.63 15.41 7.01
C ASN A 20 0.57 16.90 6.60
N ASN A 21 1.48 17.32 5.72
CA ASN A 21 1.48 18.68 5.18
C ASN A 21 0.24 18.96 4.31
N GLY A 22 -0.18 17.98 3.51
CA GLY A 22 -1.40 18.08 2.70
C GLY A 22 -2.66 18.15 3.54
N MET A 23 -2.76 17.37 4.63
CA MET A 23 -3.89 17.40 5.57
C MET A 23 -4.03 18.76 6.26
N THR A 24 -2.91 19.43 6.51
CA THR A 24 -2.90 20.79 7.07
C THR A 24 -3.26 21.84 6.00
N LYS A 25 -2.73 21.68 4.78
CA LYS A 25 -2.96 22.64 3.68
C LYS A 25 -4.39 22.57 3.12
N PHE A 26 -5.03 21.41 3.17
CA PHE A 26 -6.37 21.17 2.62
C PHE A 26 -7.37 20.70 3.69
N PRO A 27 -7.67 21.50 4.72
CA PRO A 27 -8.45 21.07 5.89
C PRO A 27 -9.88 20.67 5.54
N ASN A 28 -10.49 21.31 4.53
CA ASN A 28 -11.85 21.02 4.10
C ASN A 28 -11.98 19.84 3.14
N ASP A 29 -10.86 19.43 2.52
CA ASP A 29 -10.84 18.41 1.46
C ASP A 29 -10.03 17.16 1.84
N ARG A 30 -9.81 16.91 3.13
CA ARG A 30 -8.94 15.84 3.64
C ARG A 30 -9.23 14.46 3.03
N LYS A 31 -10.51 14.08 2.93
CA LYS A 31 -10.92 12.80 2.35
C LYS A 31 -10.62 12.72 0.86
N ARG A 32 -10.84 13.81 0.13
CA ARG A 32 -10.50 13.91 -1.31
C ARG A 32 -8.99 13.86 -1.52
N PHE A 33 -8.25 14.54 -0.66
CA PHE A 33 -6.79 14.50 -0.68
C PHE A 33 -6.27 13.08 -0.45
N THR A 34 -6.79 12.37 0.58
CA THR A 34 -6.42 10.97 0.87
C THR A 34 -6.68 10.05 -0.33
N SER A 35 -7.89 10.11 -0.91
CA SER A 35 -8.26 9.31 -2.08
C SER A 35 -7.39 9.63 -3.30
N SER A 36 -7.05 10.91 -3.50
CA SER A 36 -6.18 11.34 -4.59
C SER A 36 -4.71 10.89 -4.41
N MET A 37 -4.20 10.87 -3.18
CA MET A 37 -2.86 10.33 -2.88
C MET A 37 -2.81 8.83 -3.11
N GLN A 38 -3.84 8.11 -2.70
CA GLN A 38 -4.00 6.70 -3.00
C GLN A 38 -4.05 6.46 -4.52
N GLY A 39 -4.79 7.27 -5.28
CA GLY A 39 -4.84 7.22 -6.73
C GLY A 39 -3.47 7.45 -7.38
N LEU A 40 -2.67 8.37 -6.86
CA LEU A 40 -1.29 8.60 -7.33
C LEU A 40 -0.42 7.35 -7.11
N SER A 41 -0.41 6.81 -5.91
CA SER A 41 0.34 5.58 -5.59
C SER A 41 -0.10 4.42 -6.48
N THR A 42 -1.41 4.21 -6.65
CA THR A 42 -1.97 3.19 -7.55
C THR A 42 -1.48 3.36 -8.99
N THR A 43 -1.49 4.58 -9.52
CA THR A 43 -1.05 4.86 -10.90
C THR A 43 0.44 4.55 -11.09
N ILE A 44 1.28 4.91 -10.12
CA ILE A 44 2.71 4.59 -10.16
C ILE A 44 2.92 3.08 -10.08
N THR A 45 2.23 2.38 -9.19
CA THR A 45 2.33 0.92 -9.03
C THR A 45 1.92 0.20 -10.32
N ILE A 46 0.84 0.62 -10.97
CA ILE A 46 0.42 0.08 -12.26
C ILE A 46 1.49 0.34 -13.34
N GLY A 47 2.07 1.55 -13.37
CA GLY A 47 3.16 1.86 -14.28
C GLY A 47 4.38 0.94 -14.09
N LEU A 48 4.79 0.72 -12.84
CA LEU A 48 5.88 -0.21 -12.51
C LEU A 48 5.53 -1.66 -12.88
N PHE A 49 4.28 -2.07 -12.66
CA PHE A 49 3.81 -3.39 -13.08
C PHE A 49 3.88 -3.58 -14.59
N PHE A 50 3.53 -2.56 -15.39
CA PHE A 50 3.70 -2.63 -16.84
C PHE A 50 5.17 -2.78 -17.24
N ILE A 51 6.09 -2.08 -16.59
CA ILE A 51 7.54 -2.22 -16.83
C ILE A 51 8.00 -3.65 -16.51
N TYR A 52 7.50 -4.25 -15.43
CA TYR A 52 7.76 -5.64 -15.07
C TYR A 52 7.27 -6.59 -16.17
N VAL A 53 6.03 -6.43 -16.64
CA VAL A 53 5.42 -7.31 -17.65
C VAL A 53 6.15 -7.28 -18.99
N LEU A 54 6.77 -6.16 -19.35
CA LEU A 54 7.53 -6.02 -20.61
C LEU A 54 8.74 -6.95 -20.67
N ASN A 55 9.34 -7.30 -19.52
CA ASN A 55 10.51 -8.20 -19.47
C ASN A 55 10.53 -9.00 -18.15
N MET A 56 9.55 -9.91 -17.99
CA MET A 56 9.35 -10.68 -16.77
C MET A 56 10.57 -11.52 -16.38
N ASP A 57 11.21 -12.15 -17.35
CA ASP A 57 12.35 -13.05 -17.11
C ASP A 57 13.54 -12.27 -16.51
N PHE A 58 13.86 -11.12 -17.09
CA PHE A 58 14.93 -10.23 -16.59
C PHE A 58 14.66 -9.81 -15.12
N TRP A 59 13.43 -9.42 -14.80
CA TRP A 59 13.09 -8.97 -13.45
C TRP A 59 13.05 -10.12 -12.45
N ASN A 60 12.58 -11.30 -12.86
CA ASN A 60 12.57 -12.49 -12.02
C ASN A 60 13.99 -12.93 -11.66
N ASP A 61 14.90 -12.91 -12.64
CA ASP A 61 16.32 -13.23 -12.42
C ASP A 61 16.98 -12.20 -11.50
N LEU A 62 16.72 -10.91 -11.72
CA LEU A 62 17.26 -9.81 -10.90
C LEU A 62 16.78 -9.88 -9.43
N PHE A 63 15.53 -10.22 -9.23
CA PHE A 63 14.94 -10.32 -7.88
C PHE A 63 15.20 -11.67 -7.22
N GLU A 64 15.63 -12.67 -7.97
CA GLU A 64 15.72 -14.07 -7.55
C GLU A 64 14.38 -14.60 -7.01
N LEU A 65 13.27 -14.20 -7.66
CA LEU A 65 11.90 -14.52 -7.25
C LEU A 65 11.12 -15.11 -8.43
N SER A 66 10.24 -16.07 -8.12
CA SER A 66 9.29 -16.56 -9.13
C SER A 66 8.23 -15.49 -9.44
N SER A 67 7.66 -15.56 -10.64
CA SER A 67 6.61 -14.66 -11.10
C SER A 67 5.42 -14.59 -10.12
N LEU A 68 5.10 -15.69 -9.43
CA LEU A 68 4.04 -15.74 -8.41
C LEU A 68 4.30 -14.74 -7.27
N PHE A 69 5.54 -14.72 -6.75
CA PHE A 69 5.90 -13.82 -5.65
C PHE A 69 5.98 -12.37 -6.11
N VAL A 70 6.48 -12.13 -7.32
CA VAL A 70 6.55 -10.76 -7.88
C VAL A 70 5.14 -10.20 -8.12
N VAL A 71 4.23 -10.98 -8.69
CA VAL A 71 2.83 -10.57 -8.89
C VAL A 71 2.14 -10.32 -7.55
N THR A 72 2.34 -11.21 -6.57
CA THR A 72 1.82 -11.03 -5.20
C THR A 72 2.32 -9.73 -4.59
N MET A 73 3.61 -9.44 -4.74
CA MET A 73 4.22 -8.18 -4.29
C MET A 73 3.56 -6.95 -4.93
N PHE A 74 3.28 -6.96 -6.23
CA PHE A 74 2.57 -5.86 -6.89
C PHE A 74 1.12 -5.71 -6.41
N ILE A 75 0.42 -6.81 -6.12
CA ILE A 75 -0.92 -6.77 -5.51
C ILE A 75 -0.85 -6.16 -4.10
N GLU A 76 0.14 -6.51 -3.29
CA GLU A 76 0.38 -5.86 -2.00
C GLU A 76 0.61 -4.35 -2.17
N LEU A 77 1.46 -3.95 -3.14
CA LEU A 77 1.75 -2.54 -3.42
C LEU A 77 0.53 -1.74 -3.89
N LEU A 78 -0.47 -2.39 -4.47
CA LEU A 78 -1.74 -1.74 -4.82
C LEU A 78 -2.60 -1.44 -3.59
N PHE A 79 -2.70 -2.38 -2.66
CA PHE A 79 -3.68 -2.32 -1.58
C PHE A 79 -3.10 -1.91 -0.22
N VAL A 80 -1.90 -2.35 0.14
CA VAL A 80 -1.30 -2.06 1.45
C VAL A 80 -1.08 -0.54 1.69
N PRO A 81 -0.71 0.27 0.70
CA PRO A 81 -0.60 1.72 0.91
C PRO A 81 -1.90 2.38 1.39
N ALA A 82 -3.06 1.82 1.05
CA ALA A 82 -4.35 2.32 1.53
C ALA A 82 -4.48 2.25 3.06
N TYR A 83 -3.94 1.19 3.68
CA TYR A 83 -3.82 1.09 5.13
C TYR A 83 -2.92 2.19 5.68
N ASN A 84 -1.79 2.48 5.03
CA ASN A 84 -0.86 3.50 5.48
C ASN A 84 -1.49 4.91 5.42
N PHE A 85 -2.21 5.24 4.34
CA PHE A 85 -2.95 6.50 4.22
C PHE A 85 -4.06 6.61 5.26
N TRP A 86 -4.85 5.56 5.43
CA TRP A 86 -5.90 5.53 6.45
C TRP A 86 -5.33 5.67 7.86
N SER A 87 -4.27 4.93 8.18
CA SER A 87 -3.55 4.97 9.44
C SER A 87 -2.98 6.37 9.74
N ALA A 88 -2.36 7.01 8.75
CA ALA A 88 -1.87 8.37 8.86
C ALA A 88 -3.02 9.37 9.15
N GLY A 89 -4.17 9.19 8.48
CA GLY A 89 -5.37 9.99 8.75
C GLY A 89 -5.91 9.81 10.17
N GLN A 90 -5.96 8.55 10.67
CA GLN A 90 -6.39 8.29 12.05
C GLN A 90 -5.45 8.93 13.07
N ARG A 91 -4.12 8.89 12.83
CA ARG A 91 -3.12 9.56 13.68
C ARG A 91 -3.28 11.07 13.65
N TYR A 92 -3.48 11.65 12.49
CA TYR A 92 -3.69 13.09 12.32
C TYR A 92 -4.95 13.58 13.05
N ASP A 93 -6.04 12.78 13.02
CA ASP A 93 -7.31 13.09 13.70
C ASP A 93 -7.34 12.66 15.17
N TYR A 94 -6.25 12.13 15.73
CA TYR A 94 -6.16 11.57 17.09
C TYR A 94 -7.16 10.43 17.38
N LYS A 95 -7.58 9.68 16.36
CA LYS A 95 -8.55 8.57 16.45
C LYS A 95 -7.87 7.21 16.70
N TYR A 96 -7.05 7.13 17.75
CA TYR A 96 -6.18 5.97 18.03
C TYR A 96 -6.93 4.66 18.26
N ARG A 97 -8.15 4.69 18.83
CA ARG A 97 -8.92 3.47 19.12
C ARG A 97 -9.15 2.61 17.87
N LYS A 98 -9.56 3.24 16.76
CA LYS A 98 -9.79 2.53 15.49
C LYS A 98 -8.48 2.00 14.89
N LEU A 99 -7.43 2.78 14.98
CA LEU A 99 -6.11 2.40 14.51
C LEU A 99 -5.57 1.19 15.29
N VAL A 100 -5.61 1.24 16.61
CA VAL A 100 -5.15 0.15 17.48
C VAL A 100 -5.97 -1.13 17.23
N ALA A 101 -7.30 -1.02 17.15
CA ALA A 101 -8.16 -2.18 16.87
C ALA A 101 -7.82 -2.83 15.52
N ALA A 102 -7.65 -2.05 14.45
CA ALA A 102 -7.30 -2.58 13.14
C ALA A 102 -5.90 -3.22 13.13
N THR A 103 -4.92 -2.55 13.77
CA THR A 103 -3.54 -3.07 13.87
C THR A 103 -3.50 -4.38 14.67
N LEU A 104 -4.16 -4.43 15.82
CA LEU A 104 -4.24 -5.66 16.63
C LEU A 104 -4.91 -6.79 15.87
N CYS A 105 -6.03 -6.51 15.20
CA CYS A 105 -6.73 -7.51 14.39
C CYS A 105 -5.81 -8.09 13.33
N MET A 106 -5.11 -7.23 12.55
CA MET A 106 -4.18 -7.66 11.52
C MET A 106 -2.99 -8.45 12.09
N THR A 107 -2.42 -7.99 13.22
CA THR A 107 -1.27 -8.64 13.88
C THR A 107 -1.63 -10.01 14.44
N ILE A 108 -2.85 -10.20 14.95
CA ILE A 108 -3.32 -11.49 15.48
C ILE A 108 -3.74 -12.44 14.34
N MET A 109 -4.44 -11.92 13.32
CA MET A 109 -4.90 -12.76 12.21
C MET A 109 -3.74 -13.30 11.34
N SER A 110 -2.69 -12.51 11.13
CA SER A 110 -1.56 -12.93 10.31
C SER A 110 -0.89 -14.23 10.77
N PRO A 111 -0.48 -14.40 12.03
CA PRO A 111 0.11 -15.65 12.48
C PRO A 111 -0.89 -16.81 12.53
N ILE A 112 -2.16 -16.56 12.88
CA ILE A 112 -3.20 -17.61 12.92
C ILE A 112 -3.40 -18.20 11.53
N ILE A 113 -3.64 -17.35 10.53
CA ILE A 113 -3.82 -17.79 9.14
C ILE A 113 -2.51 -18.41 8.62
N GLY A 114 -1.36 -17.82 8.95
CA GLY A 114 -0.05 -18.37 8.59
C GLY A 114 0.17 -19.79 9.09
N VAL A 115 -0.14 -20.07 10.35
CA VAL A 115 -0.02 -21.42 10.91
C VAL A 115 -0.98 -22.40 10.25
N LEU A 116 -2.25 -22.01 10.08
CA LEU A 116 -3.26 -22.86 9.44
C LEU A 116 -2.90 -23.20 8.00
N THR A 117 -2.37 -22.27 7.22
CA THR A 117 -1.98 -22.53 5.83
C THR A 117 -0.72 -23.39 5.75
N VAL A 118 0.26 -23.16 6.62
CA VAL A 118 1.51 -23.95 6.65
C VAL A 118 1.26 -25.42 7.04
N ILE A 119 0.35 -25.67 7.99
CA ILE A 119 0.00 -27.06 8.39
C ILE A 119 -0.68 -27.79 7.24
N ASN A 120 -1.51 -27.12 6.46
CA ASN A 120 -2.27 -27.72 5.36
C ASN A 120 -1.55 -27.71 4.01
N SER A 121 -0.33 -27.16 3.92
CA SER A 121 0.42 -27.04 2.68
C SER A 121 1.64 -27.95 2.63
N SER A 122 1.91 -28.52 1.44
CA SER A 122 3.16 -29.21 1.15
C SER A 122 4.35 -28.25 0.99
N TYR A 123 4.09 -27.00 0.56
CA TYR A 123 5.09 -25.94 0.34
C TYR A 123 5.05 -24.93 1.48
N LYS A 124 5.63 -25.30 2.62
CA LYS A 124 5.52 -24.56 3.88
C LYS A 124 6.02 -23.12 3.83
N ALA A 125 7.15 -22.88 3.14
CA ALA A 125 7.74 -21.54 3.03
C ALA A 125 6.88 -20.60 2.18
N GLU A 126 6.40 -21.09 1.02
CA GLU A 126 5.52 -20.34 0.13
C GLU A 126 4.17 -20.04 0.80
N ALA A 127 3.57 -21.04 1.44
CA ALA A 127 2.33 -20.91 2.18
C ALA A 127 2.41 -19.82 3.26
N ARG A 128 3.55 -19.72 3.97
CA ARG A 128 3.76 -18.69 4.98
C ARG A 128 3.81 -17.28 4.38
N VAL A 129 4.54 -17.12 3.28
CA VAL A 129 4.66 -15.81 2.62
C VAL A 129 3.33 -15.37 2.02
N LEU A 130 2.67 -16.28 1.28
CA LEU A 130 1.40 -15.98 0.63
C LEU A 130 0.25 -15.73 1.62
N SER A 131 0.23 -16.43 2.75
CA SER A 131 -0.78 -16.19 3.78
C SER A 131 -0.60 -14.83 4.46
N TYR A 132 0.65 -14.44 4.75
CA TYR A 132 0.94 -13.12 5.27
C TYR A 132 0.53 -12.02 4.28
N ALA A 133 0.95 -12.14 3.04
CA ALA A 133 0.56 -11.25 1.95
C ALA A 133 -0.97 -11.18 1.79
N GLY A 134 -1.65 -12.33 1.81
CA GLY A 134 -3.10 -12.42 1.70
C GLY A 134 -3.84 -11.64 2.78
N VAL A 135 -3.41 -11.73 4.05
CA VAL A 135 -4.00 -10.94 5.15
C VAL A 135 -3.79 -9.45 4.91
N GLN A 136 -2.57 -9.04 4.56
CA GLN A 136 -2.25 -7.64 4.27
C GLN A 136 -3.10 -7.09 3.11
N ILE A 137 -3.23 -7.86 2.03
CA ILE A 137 -4.03 -7.51 0.85
C ILE A 137 -5.50 -7.37 1.23
N CYS A 138 -6.08 -8.31 2.01
CA CYS A 138 -7.47 -8.23 2.43
C CYS A 138 -7.76 -6.97 3.24
N PHE A 139 -6.95 -6.67 4.26
CA PHE A 139 -7.10 -5.43 5.03
C PHE A 139 -6.88 -4.18 4.18
N GLY A 140 -5.85 -4.21 3.33
CA GLY A 140 -5.55 -3.13 2.40
C GLY A 140 -6.71 -2.86 1.44
N LEU A 141 -7.30 -3.90 0.86
CA LEU A 141 -8.43 -3.81 -0.06
C LEU A 141 -9.67 -3.19 0.59
N VAL A 142 -10.03 -3.62 1.80
CA VAL A 142 -11.15 -3.03 2.54
C VAL A 142 -10.94 -1.53 2.75
N LEU A 143 -9.74 -1.14 3.17
CA LEU A 143 -9.41 0.26 3.40
C LEU A 143 -9.23 1.05 2.09
N TYR A 144 -8.79 0.38 1.02
CA TYR A 144 -8.72 0.95 -0.33
C TYR A 144 -10.11 1.38 -0.80
N ILE A 145 -11.08 0.50 -0.68
CA ILE A 145 -12.49 0.79 -1.03
C ILE A 145 -13.05 1.89 -0.12
N TYR A 146 -12.78 1.82 1.18
CA TYR A 146 -13.22 2.84 2.13
C TYR A 146 -12.69 4.24 1.78
N ASN A 147 -11.40 4.37 1.50
CA ASN A 147 -10.78 5.64 1.13
C ASN A 147 -11.34 6.16 -0.21
N ALA A 148 -11.51 5.28 -1.20
CA ALA A 148 -12.05 5.63 -2.52
C ALA A 148 -13.47 6.16 -2.43
N ILE A 149 -14.36 5.46 -1.70
CA ILE A 149 -15.76 5.87 -1.50
C ILE A 149 -15.84 7.16 -0.69
N SER A 150 -15.01 7.30 0.36
CA SER A 150 -15.01 8.49 1.23
C SER A 150 -14.52 9.75 0.52
N GLY A 151 -13.53 9.61 -0.37
CA GLY A 151 -12.92 10.75 -1.05
C GLY A 151 -13.55 11.09 -2.40
N LYS A 152 -14.14 10.10 -3.07
CA LYS A 152 -14.80 10.22 -4.41
C LYS A 152 -13.93 10.89 -5.49
N THR A 153 -12.61 10.92 -5.32
CA THR A 153 -11.70 11.64 -6.22
C THR A 153 -10.38 10.89 -6.35
N PHE A 154 -10.21 10.14 -7.42
CA PHE A 154 -8.99 9.39 -7.68
C PHE A 154 -7.88 10.27 -8.26
N PHE A 155 -8.25 11.15 -9.18
CA PHE A 155 -7.32 12.05 -9.86
C PHE A 155 -7.70 13.50 -9.58
N GLN A 156 -6.74 14.25 -8.99
CA GLN A 156 -6.87 15.69 -8.86
C GLN A 156 -5.51 16.35 -9.11
N LYS A 157 -5.38 17.03 -10.23
CA LYS A 157 -4.13 17.68 -10.66
C LYS A 157 -3.52 18.58 -9.58
N LYS A 158 -4.35 19.30 -8.81
CA LYS A 158 -3.93 20.17 -7.71
C LYS A 158 -3.16 19.40 -6.63
N TYR A 159 -3.69 18.23 -6.20
CA TYR A 159 -3.10 17.42 -5.14
C TYR A 159 -1.88 16.66 -5.63
N TRP A 160 -1.93 16.13 -6.85
CA TRP A 160 -0.80 15.43 -7.45
C TRP A 160 0.39 16.36 -7.67
N LYS A 161 0.15 17.59 -8.20
CA LYS A 161 1.21 18.60 -8.35
C LYS A 161 1.82 18.98 -7.01
N PHE A 162 1.01 19.14 -5.96
CA PHE A 162 1.50 19.41 -4.61
C PHE A 162 2.37 18.26 -4.08
N ALA A 163 1.90 17.02 -4.21
CA ALA A 163 2.61 15.84 -3.71
C ALA A 163 3.96 15.63 -4.40
N LEU A 164 4.00 15.73 -5.73
CA LEU A 164 5.22 15.58 -6.51
C LEU A 164 6.21 16.71 -6.25
N ALA A 165 5.74 17.97 -6.21
CA ALA A 165 6.60 19.11 -5.91
C ALA A 165 7.22 19.08 -4.50
N PHE A 166 6.49 18.50 -3.54
CA PHE A 166 7.01 18.35 -2.18
C PHE A 166 8.01 17.19 -2.05
N ASN A 167 7.85 16.16 -2.87
CA ASN A 167 8.64 14.92 -2.75
C ASN A 167 9.94 14.96 -3.55
N ILE A 168 9.98 15.69 -4.69
CA ILE A 168 11.19 15.81 -5.53
C ILE A 168 12.44 16.27 -4.75
N PRO A 169 12.36 17.23 -3.80
CA PRO A 169 13.51 17.64 -3.01
C PRO A 169 13.96 16.62 -1.95
N LEU A 170 13.17 15.56 -1.71
CA LEU A 170 13.40 14.55 -0.67
C LEU A 170 13.92 13.22 -1.22
N ILE A 171 14.02 13.07 -2.55
CA ILE A 171 14.62 11.95 -3.27
C ILE A 171 16.05 12.29 -3.64
#